data_1a493fa67e7886572b0330d37f3d7e6c
#
_entry.id   1a493fa67e7886572b0330d37f3d7e6c
#
_cell.length_a   1.000
_cell.length_b   1.000
_cell.length_c   1.000
_cell.angle_alpha   90.00
_cell.angle_beta   90.00
_cell.angle_gamma   90.00
#
_symmetry.space_group_name_H-M   'P 1'
#
loop_
_entity.id
_entity.type
_entity.pdbx_description
1 polymer ?
#
loop_
_entity_poly.entity_id
_entity_poly.type
_entity_poly.pdbx_seq_one_letter_code
_entity_poly.pdbx_strand_id
1 'polypeptide(L)'
;MNTELNSIKGKKVLVIGDVMLDTYHIGDVKRISPEAPVPVVRVTRTYNVLGGAANVARNLLGLGCSPYVVSLLGNDHNGNTMQEMFADLGIRNELFHTEHPTITKTRVIGNSQQVVRLDFETENECLNEETEQKLLDAVKRALPEVDIVVISDYGKGVCNDTV
;
A
#
# COMPACT_ATOMS: atom_id res chain seq x y z
N MET A 1 -23.73 0.57 -18.95
CA MET A 1 -22.68 0.55 -17.94
C MET A 1 -21.62 -0.56 -18.12
N ASN A 2 -21.83 -1.56 -19.00
CA ASN A 2 -20.87 -2.66 -19.21
C ASN A 2 -19.82 -2.43 -20.31
N THR A 3 -19.98 -1.45 -21.19
CA THR A 3 -19.14 -1.26 -22.38
C THR A 3 -17.79 -0.62 -22.02
N GLU A 4 -17.78 0.35 -21.12
CA GLU A 4 -16.57 1.05 -20.70
C GLU A 4 -15.64 0.19 -19.83
N LEU A 5 -16.21 -0.61 -18.92
CA LEU A 5 -15.42 -1.56 -18.10
C LEU A 5 -14.78 -2.67 -18.94
N ASN A 6 -15.42 -3.07 -20.05
CA ASN A 6 -14.83 -4.06 -20.95
C ASN A 6 -13.64 -3.50 -21.75
N SER A 7 -13.55 -2.18 -21.93
CA SER A 7 -12.45 -1.55 -22.69
C SER A 7 -11.11 -1.57 -21.94
N ILE A 8 -11.13 -1.74 -20.61
CA ILE A 8 -9.91 -1.78 -19.79
C ILE A 8 -9.42 -3.20 -19.51
N LYS A 9 -10.23 -4.24 -19.76
CA LYS A 9 -9.82 -5.62 -19.55
C LYS A 9 -8.59 -5.98 -20.37
N GLY A 10 -7.63 -6.64 -19.72
CA GLY A 10 -6.37 -7.05 -20.34
C GLY A 10 -5.37 -5.91 -20.53
N LYS A 11 -5.74 -4.66 -20.19
CA LYS A 11 -4.80 -3.53 -20.25
C LYS A 11 -3.69 -3.68 -19.23
N LYS A 12 -2.47 -3.40 -19.66
CA LYS A 12 -1.29 -3.32 -18.82
C LYS A 12 -1.23 -1.94 -18.19
N VAL A 13 -1.24 -1.87 -16.87
CA VAL A 13 -1.32 -0.60 -16.13
C VAL A 13 -0.11 -0.47 -15.20
N LEU A 14 0.74 0.51 -15.45
CA LEU A 14 1.78 0.89 -14.51
C LEU A 14 1.17 1.71 -13.39
N VAL A 15 1.40 1.30 -12.14
CA VAL A 15 1.00 2.04 -10.94
C VAL A 15 2.27 2.51 -10.24
N ILE A 16 2.44 3.83 -10.17
CA ILE A 16 3.55 4.49 -9.48
C ILE A 16 2.96 5.20 -8.26
N GLY A 17 3.55 5.06 -7.10
CA GLY A 17 3.08 5.78 -5.92
C GLY A 17 3.32 5.03 -4.61
N ASP A 18 2.79 5.60 -3.52
CA ASP A 18 3.07 5.16 -2.16
C ASP A 18 2.24 3.92 -1.80
N VAL A 19 2.92 2.78 -1.65
CA VAL A 19 2.29 1.57 -1.12
C VAL A 19 2.29 1.62 0.40
N MET A 20 1.27 1.03 1.01
CA MET A 20 1.17 0.95 2.47
C MET A 20 0.45 -0.33 2.90
N LEU A 21 0.69 -0.74 4.14
CA LEU A 21 0.00 -1.87 4.76
C LEU A 21 -1.11 -1.36 5.65
N ASP A 22 -2.36 -1.69 5.32
CA ASP A 22 -3.51 -1.47 6.19
C ASP A 22 -3.72 -2.68 7.09
N THR A 23 -3.47 -2.53 8.39
CA THR A 23 -3.69 -3.58 9.40
C THR A 23 -4.96 -3.32 10.17
N TYR A 24 -5.77 -4.35 10.36
CA TYR A 24 -7.03 -4.27 11.10
C TYR A 24 -6.99 -5.19 12.31
N HIS A 25 -7.17 -4.62 13.51
CA HIS A 25 -7.43 -5.35 14.74
C HIS A 25 -8.91 -5.19 15.10
N ILE A 26 -9.68 -6.25 14.97
CA ILE A 26 -11.11 -6.26 15.30
C ILE A 26 -11.32 -7.00 16.61
N GLY A 27 -12.15 -6.44 17.48
CA GLY A 27 -12.43 -7.06 18.78
C GLY A 27 -13.64 -6.50 19.49
N ASP A 28 -13.81 -6.97 20.70
CA ASP A 28 -14.88 -6.59 21.63
C ASP A 28 -14.38 -5.57 22.65
N VAL A 29 -15.21 -4.58 22.96
CA VAL A 29 -15.01 -3.64 24.07
C VAL A 29 -16.01 -3.98 25.17
N LYS A 30 -15.52 -4.50 26.32
CA LYS A 30 -16.35 -4.88 27.46
C LYS A 30 -16.04 -4.10 28.74
N ARG A 31 -14.94 -3.35 28.76
CA ARG A 31 -14.52 -2.59 29.95
C ARG A 31 -13.67 -1.37 29.53
N ILE A 32 -13.62 -0.42 30.46
CA ILE A 32 -12.65 0.69 30.43
C ILE A 32 -11.37 0.24 31.15
N SER A 33 -10.21 0.75 30.72
CA SER A 33 -8.93 0.47 31.35
C SER A 33 -8.91 1.02 32.79
N PRO A 34 -8.31 0.28 33.76
CA PRO A 34 -8.05 0.83 35.10
C PRO A 34 -6.91 1.87 35.10
N GLU A 35 -6.09 1.92 34.04
CA GLU A 35 -4.90 2.79 33.95
C GLU A 35 -5.23 4.17 33.35
N ALA A 36 -6.29 4.26 32.53
CA ALA A 36 -6.71 5.49 31.88
C ALA A 36 -8.17 5.36 31.41
N PRO A 37 -8.92 6.47 31.19
CA PRO A 37 -10.30 6.44 30.74
C PRO A 37 -10.43 6.08 29.24
N VAL A 38 -9.82 4.95 28.85
CA VAL A 38 -9.84 4.45 27.47
C VAL A 38 -10.43 3.03 27.41
N PRO A 39 -11.12 2.65 26.32
CA PRO A 39 -11.65 1.31 26.14
C PRO A 39 -10.52 0.27 26.03
N VAL A 40 -10.76 -0.91 26.59
CA VAL A 40 -9.91 -2.09 26.36
C VAL A 40 -10.53 -2.92 25.24
N VAL A 41 -9.85 -2.98 24.09
CA VAL A 41 -10.27 -3.80 22.96
C VAL A 41 -9.64 -5.18 23.08
N ARG A 42 -10.45 -6.20 23.26
CA ARG A 42 -10.00 -7.60 23.22
C ARG A 42 -10.03 -8.06 21.77
N VAL A 43 -8.86 -8.07 21.13
CA VAL A 43 -8.72 -8.45 19.72
C VAL A 43 -9.11 -9.91 19.52
N THR A 44 -10.02 -10.16 18.57
CA THR A 44 -10.50 -11.49 18.18
C THR A 44 -10.05 -11.85 16.77
N ARG A 45 -9.73 -10.86 15.93
CA ARG A 45 -9.28 -11.05 14.55
C ARG A 45 -8.28 -9.97 14.17
N THR A 46 -7.21 -10.39 13.48
CA THR A 46 -6.25 -9.49 12.83
C THR A 46 -6.12 -9.89 11.36
N TYR A 47 -6.07 -8.90 10.47
CA TYR A 47 -5.76 -9.13 9.06
C TYR A 47 -5.13 -7.88 8.43
N ASN A 48 -4.40 -8.12 7.33
CA ASN A 48 -3.73 -7.10 6.55
C ASN A 48 -4.41 -6.93 5.19
N VAL A 49 -4.34 -5.71 4.66
CA VAL A 49 -4.84 -5.36 3.33
C VAL A 49 -3.81 -4.44 2.66
N LEU A 50 -3.62 -4.63 1.36
CA LEU A 50 -2.83 -3.71 0.54
C LEU A 50 -3.53 -2.35 0.48
N GLY A 51 -2.83 -1.28 0.87
CA GLY A 51 -3.29 0.11 0.91
C GLY A 51 -2.56 1.00 -0.09
N GLY A 52 -3.00 2.25 -0.24
CA GLY A 52 -2.40 3.21 -1.16
C GLY A 52 -2.34 2.71 -2.60
N ALA A 53 -1.20 2.91 -3.25
CA ALA A 53 -0.94 2.45 -4.62
C ALA A 53 -1.11 0.92 -4.77
N ALA A 54 -0.80 0.14 -3.72
CA ALA A 54 -1.00 -1.31 -3.73
C ALA A 54 -2.49 -1.69 -3.77
N ASN A 55 -3.38 -0.92 -3.12
CA ASN A 55 -4.82 -1.12 -3.23
C ASN A 55 -5.34 -0.75 -4.63
N VAL A 56 -4.78 0.29 -5.26
CA VAL A 56 -5.10 0.62 -6.65
C VAL A 56 -4.76 -0.55 -7.57
N ALA A 57 -3.58 -1.13 -7.44
CA ALA A 57 -3.17 -2.30 -8.22
C ALA A 57 -4.11 -3.51 -8.01
N ARG A 58 -4.47 -3.79 -6.76
CA ARG A 58 -5.43 -4.87 -6.44
C ARG A 58 -6.80 -4.64 -7.09
N ASN A 59 -7.29 -3.41 -7.08
CA ASN A 59 -8.57 -3.05 -7.71
C ASN A 59 -8.49 -3.20 -9.24
N LEU A 60 -7.39 -2.77 -9.86
CA LEU A 60 -7.14 -2.94 -11.30
C LEU A 60 -7.10 -4.44 -11.68
N LEU A 61 -6.46 -5.27 -10.86
CA LEU A 61 -6.47 -6.73 -11.05
C LEU A 61 -7.90 -7.28 -11.01
N GLY A 62 -8.71 -6.83 -10.03
CA GLY A 62 -10.13 -7.20 -9.91
C GLY A 62 -10.99 -6.75 -11.10
N LEU A 63 -10.60 -5.69 -11.81
CA LEU A 63 -11.22 -5.21 -13.04
C LEU A 63 -10.73 -5.95 -14.30
N GLY A 64 -9.81 -6.91 -14.14
CA GLY A 64 -9.25 -7.71 -15.23
C GLY A 64 -8.10 -7.04 -15.98
N CYS A 65 -7.48 -6.01 -15.39
CA CYS A 65 -6.24 -5.42 -15.89
C CYS A 65 -5.02 -6.25 -15.43
N SER A 66 -3.86 -5.95 -16.02
CA SER A 66 -2.55 -6.49 -15.62
C SER A 66 -1.72 -5.38 -14.97
N PRO A 67 -1.83 -5.16 -13.64
CA PRO A 67 -1.10 -4.11 -12.94
C PRO A 67 0.39 -4.47 -12.79
N TYR A 68 1.22 -3.44 -12.87
CA TYR A 68 2.64 -3.46 -12.56
C TYR A 68 2.95 -2.29 -11.62
N VAL A 69 3.43 -2.59 -10.41
CA VAL A 69 3.66 -1.59 -9.37
C VAL A 69 5.13 -1.24 -9.28
N VAL A 70 5.45 0.05 -9.29
CA VAL A 70 6.78 0.58 -8.98
C VAL A 70 6.64 1.49 -7.76
N SER A 71 7.33 1.16 -6.67
CA SER A 71 7.18 1.84 -5.39
C SER A 71 8.39 1.64 -4.46
N LEU A 72 8.28 2.21 -3.27
CA LEU A 72 9.22 2.06 -2.16
C LEU A 72 8.64 1.16 -1.07
N LEU A 73 9.53 0.50 -0.33
CA LEU A 73 9.16 -0.41 0.75
C LEU A 73 10.23 -0.38 1.85
N GLY A 74 9.85 -0.47 3.10
CA GLY A 74 10.78 -0.64 4.20
C GLY A 74 11.43 -2.04 4.21
N ASN A 75 12.65 -2.11 4.72
CA ASN A 75 13.32 -3.40 4.95
C ASN A 75 12.95 -3.95 6.33
N ASP A 76 11.66 -4.29 6.50
CA ASP A 76 11.08 -4.72 7.77
C ASP A 76 10.04 -5.86 7.59
N HIS A 77 9.48 -6.33 8.71
CA HIS A 77 8.47 -7.40 8.70
C HIS A 77 7.23 -7.03 7.87
N ASN A 78 6.77 -5.78 7.95
CA ASN A 78 5.60 -5.32 7.20
C ASN A 78 5.89 -5.27 5.71
N GLY A 79 7.12 -4.89 5.32
CA GLY A 79 7.58 -4.94 3.94
C GLY A 79 7.58 -6.36 3.38
N ASN A 80 8.10 -7.32 4.14
CA ASN A 80 8.07 -8.73 3.75
C ASN A 80 6.63 -9.24 3.59
N THR A 81 5.74 -8.87 4.54
CA THR A 81 4.30 -9.20 4.44
C THR A 81 3.68 -8.65 3.15
N MET A 82 3.99 -7.41 2.78
CA MET A 82 3.49 -6.84 1.53
C MET A 82 4.03 -7.55 0.29
N GLN A 83 5.31 -7.92 0.27
CA GLN A 83 5.89 -8.70 -0.83
C GLN A 83 5.19 -10.06 -1.01
N GLU A 84 4.92 -10.76 0.09
CA GLU A 84 4.14 -12.00 0.07
C GLU A 84 2.74 -11.77 -0.50
N MET A 85 2.03 -10.71 -0.05
CA MET A 85 0.70 -10.36 -0.57
C MET A 85 0.70 -10.03 -2.07
N PHE A 86 1.74 -9.36 -2.58
CA PHE A 86 1.89 -9.11 -4.02
C PHE A 86 2.11 -10.42 -4.79
N ALA A 87 2.94 -11.31 -4.25
CA ALA A 87 3.21 -12.61 -4.84
C ALA A 87 1.95 -13.50 -4.89
N ASP A 88 1.19 -13.55 -3.80
CA ASP A 88 -0.07 -14.32 -3.71
C ASP A 88 -1.12 -13.85 -4.72
N LEU A 89 -1.16 -12.55 -5.01
CA LEU A 89 -2.06 -11.97 -6.01
C LEU A 89 -1.52 -12.06 -7.45
N GLY A 90 -0.26 -12.45 -7.63
CA GLY A 90 0.39 -12.47 -8.93
C GLY A 90 0.58 -11.07 -9.54
N ILE A 91 0.65 -10.02 -8.72
CA ILE A 91 0.88 -8.65 -9.17
C ILE A 91 2.36 -8.44 -9.42
N ARG A 92 2.72 -8.11 -10.68
CA ARG A 92 4.09 -7.71 -11.02
C ARG A 92 4.46 -6.45 -10.26
N ASN A 93 5.67 -6.43 -9.67
CA ASN A 93 6.14 -5.27 -8.93
C ASN A 93 7.66 -5.13 -8.98
N GLU A 94 8.14 -3.90 -8.82
CA GLU A 94 9.51 -3.53 -8.47
C GLU A 94 9.41 -2.60 -7.25
N LEU A 95 9.78 -3.14 -6.08
CA LEU A 95 9.73 -2.45 -4.80
C LEU A 95 11.17 -2.21 -4.32
N PHE A 96 11.56 -0.95 -4.21
CA PHE A 96 12.88 -0.56 -3.78
C PHE A 96 12.90 -0.35 -2.27
N HIS A 97 13.83 -1.02 -1.60
CA HIS A 97 13.95 -0.90 -0.15
C HIS A 97 14.58 0.41 0.28
N THR A 98 14.00 1.00 1.31
CA THR A 98 14.49 2.20 1.98
C THR A 98 14.90 1.89 3.42
N GLU A 99 15.61 2.80 4.09
CA GLU A 99 15.93 2.72 5.51
C GLU A 99 14.73 3.07 6.41
N HIS A 100 13.69 3.67 5.81
CA HIS A 100 12.46 4.01 6.52
C HIS A 100 11.55 2.79 6.68
N PRO A 101 10.74 2.75 7.75
CA PRO A 101 9.79 1.66 7.94
C PRO A 101 8.73 1.64 6.85
N THR A 102 8.22 0.45 6.55
CA THR A 102 7.06 0.30 5.67
C THR A 102 5.87 1.08 6.24
N ILE A 103 5.31 1.96 5.42
CA ILE A 103 4.14 2.75 5.81
C ILE A 103 3.02 1.79 6.22
N THR A 104 2.58 1.92 7.47
CA THR A 104 1.55 1.05 8.02
C THR A 104 0.48 1.86 8.73
N LYS A 105 -0.78 1.58 8.41
CA LYS A 105 -1.95 2.20 9.04
C LYS A 105 -2.75 1.14 9.78
N THR A 106 -2.60 1.11 11.11
CA THR A 106 -3.26 0.12 11.96
C THR A 106 -4.57 0.69 12.50
N ARG A 107 -5.68 0.04 12.16
CA ARG A 107 -7.02 0.41 12.65
C ARG A 107 -7.47 -0.56 13.74
N VAL A 108 -7.80 -0.03 14.90
CA VAL A 108 -8.37 -0.80 16.01
C VAL A 108 -9.88 -0.58 16.01
N ILE A 109 -10.63 -1.66 15.83
CA ILE A 109 -12.10 -1.65 15.74
C ILE A 109 -12.66 -2.42 16.92
N GLY A 110 -13.41 -1.74 17.74
CA GLY A 110 -14.12 -2.31 18.88
C GLY A 110 -15.64 -2.20 18.71
N ASN A 111 -16.37 -3.31 18.82
CA ASN A 111 -17.84 -3.33 18.66
C ASN A 111 -18.33 -2.66 17.36
N SER A 112 -17.64 -2.92 16.24
CA SER A 112 -17.92 -2.37 14.90
C SER A 112 -17.66 -0.86 14.74
N GLN A 113 -16.99 -0.21 15.70
CA GLN A 113 -16.58 1.19 15.60
C GLN A 113 -15.06 1.30 15.64
N GLN A 114 -14.49 2.18 14.80
CA GLN A 114 -13.06 2.48 14.86
C GLN A 114 -12.77 3.29 16.13
N VAL A 115 -11.98 2.70 17.02
CA VAL A 115 -11.57 3.29 18.30
C VAL A 115 -10.37 4.20 18.12
N VAL A 116 -9.38 3.74 17.36
CA VAL A 116 -8.13 4.48 17.08
C VAL A 116 -7.52 4.01 15.78
N ARG A 117 -6.73 4.91 15.16
CA ARG A 117 -5.79 4.55 14.08
C ARG A 117 -4.37 4.91 14.52
N LEU A 118 -3.45 3.99 14.31
CA LEU A 118 -2.03 4.18 14.54
C LEU A 118 -1.35 4.23 13.17
N ASP A 119 -0.66 5.33 12.89
CA ASP A 119 0.07 5.53 11.63
C ASP A 119 1.57 5.40 11.92
N PHE A 120 2.21 4.44 11.26
CA PHE A 120 3.65 4.22 11.30
C PHE A 120 4.20 4.68 9.96
N GLU A 121 4.75 5.86 9.95
CA GLU A 121 5.31 6.52 8.77
C GLU A 121 6.35 7.53 9.22
N THR A 122 7.29 7.88 8.33
CA THR A 122 8.27 8.93 8.56
C THR A 122 7.79 10.21 7.86
N GLU A 123 7.94 11.35 8.52
CA GLU A 123 7.67 12.64 7.90
C GLU A 123 8.84 13.03 6.99
N ASN A 124 8.55 13.61 5.81
CA ASN A 124 9.53 14.14 4.86
C ASN A 124 10.59 13.11 4.40
N GLU A 125 10.13 11.99 3.86
CA GLU A 125 11.04 11.01 3.24
C GLU A 125 11.71 11.61 2.01
N CYS A 126 12.97 12.03 2.16
CA CYS A 126 13.83 12.31 1.02
C CYS A 126 14.50 11.01 0.60
N LEU A 127 14.28 10.58 -0.63
CA LEU A 127 15.01 9.47 -1.22
C LEU A 127 16.49 9.83 -1.34
N ASN A 128 17.37 8.86 -1.11
CA ASN A 128 18.74 9.02 -1.54
C ASN A 128 18.81 8.92 -3.07
N GLU A 129 19.78 9.59 -3.67
CA GLU A 129 19.96 9.66 -5.14
C GLU A 129 20.00 8.28 -5.81
N GLU A 130 20.59 7.28 -5.16
CA GLU A 130 20.69 5.92 -5.69
C GLU A 130 19.31 5.24 -5.80
N THR A 131 18.48 5.36 -4.76
CA THR A 131 17.13 4.77 -4.75
C THR A 131 16.21 5.50 -5.74
N GLU A 132 16.30 6.83 -5.80
CA GLU A 132 15.58 7.64 -6.77
C GLU A 132 15.93 7.24 -8.20
N GLN A 133 17.22 7.08 -8.52
CA GLN A 133 17.65 6.67 -9.84
C GLN A 133 17.15 5.26 -10.21
N LYS A 134 17.17 4.31 -9.26
CA LYS A 134 16.63 2.96 -9.47
C LYS A 134 15.14 2.98 -9.79
N LEU A 135 14.38 3.80 -9.06
CA LEU A 135 12.94 3.98 -9.26
C LEU A 135 12.66 4.57 -10.65
N LEU A 136 13.37 5.64 -11.02
CA LEU A 136 13.28 6.25 -12.36
C LEU A 136 13.60 5.27 -13.48
N ASP A 137 14.65 4.48 -13.33
CA ASP A 137 15.04 3.49 -14.32
C ASP A 137 14.00 2.39 -14.47
N ALA A 138 13.35 1.97 -13.35
CA ALA A 138 12.25 1.03 -13.40
C ALA A 138 11.04 1.60 -14.15
N VAL A 139 10.66 2.85 -13.86
CA VAL A 139 9.59 3.55 -14.58
C VAL A 139 9.89 3.66 -16.06
N LYS A 140 11.10 4.10 -16.44
CA LYS A 140 11.52 4.21 -17.86
C LYS A 140 11.47 2.87 -18.59
N ARG A 141 11.85 1.77 -17.92
CA ARG A 141 11.73 0.42 -18.50
C ARG A 141 10.30 -0.03 -18.68
N ALA A 142 9.42 0.34 -17.73
CA ALA A 142 8.02 -0.06 -17.74
C ALA A 142 7.18 0.69 -18.79
N LEU A 143 7.43 1.99 -19.01
CA LEU A 143 6.63 2.85 -19.87
C LEU A 143 6.33 2.27 -21.27
N PRO A 144 7.30 1.70 -22.02
CA PRO A 144 7.03 1.14 -23.34
C PRO A 144 6.23 -0.18 -23.31
N GLU A 145 6.08 -0.81 -22.13
CA GLU A 145 5.41 -2.10 -21.97
C GLU A 145 3.93 -1.96 -21.55
N VAL A 146 3.46 -0.76 -21.20
CA VAL A 146 2.15 -0.53 -20.60
C VAL A 146 1.24 0.32 -21.48
N ASP A 147 -0.08 0.15 -21.29
CA ASP A 147 -1.10 0.93 -21.99
C ASP A 147 -1.49 2.21 -21.23
N ILE A 148 -1.38 2.18 -19.89
CA ILE A 148 -1.88 3.22 -19.00
C ILE A 148 -0.89 3.39 -17.84
N VAL A 149 -0.73 4.63 -17.37
CA VAL A 149 -0.01 4.96 -16.14
C VAL A 149 -0.98 5.55 -15.14
N VAL A 150 -0.92 5.08 -13.91
CA VAL A 150 -1.66 5.62 -12.76
C VAL A 150 -0.65 6.09 -11.71
N ILE A 151 -0.74 7.35 -11.33
CA ILE A 151 0.04 7.92 -10.23
C ILE A 151 -0.85 7.96 -8.99
N SER A 152 -0.39 7.36 -7.90
CA SER A 152 -1.11 7.28 -6.61
C SER A 152 -0.26 7.88 -5.51
N ASP A 153 -0.29 9.21 -5.46
CA ASP A 153 0.53 10.04 -4.58
C ASP A 153 -0.19 10.32 -3.25
N TYR A 154 0.44 9.94 -2.15
CA TYR A 154 0.04 10.23 -0.77
C TYR A 154 1.04 11.14 -0.05
N GLY A 155 2.00 11.72 -0.76
CA GLY A 155 3.05 12.57 -0.22
C GLY A 155 4.03 11.83 0.69
N LYS A 156 4.37 10.57 0.33
CA LYS A 156 5.26 9.69 1.10
C LYS A 156 6.58 9.39 0.38
N GLY A 157 6.93 10.19 -0.61
CA GLY A 157 8.25 10.25 -1.21
C GLY A 157 8.45 9.49 -2.52
N VAL A 158 7.49 8.64 -2.95
CA VAL A 158 7.60 7.97 -4.26
C VAL A 158 7.47 8.98 -5.40
N CYS A 159 6.48 9.88 -5.31
CA CYS A 159 6.25 10.92 -6.30
C CYS A 159 6.91 12.22 -5.85
N ASN A 160 7.93 12.64 -6.56
CA ASN A 160 8.62 13.91 -6.38
C ASN A 160 8.77 14.61 -7.73
N ASP A 161 9.45 15.76 -7.76
CA ASP A 161 9.62 16.57 -8.98
C ASP A 161 10.42 15.83 -10.09
N THR A 162 11.06 14.72 -9.77
CA THR A 162 11.91 13.94 -10.70
C THR A 162 11.18 12.74 -11.27
N VAL A 163 10.25 12.13 -10.51
CA VAL A 163 9.42 10.98 -10.87
C VAL A 163 8.04 11.41 -11.35
#